data_10136fdae448ab5baa39a2b494777455
#
_entry.id   10136fdae448ab5baa39a2b494777455
#
_cell.length_a   1.000
_cell.length_b   1.000
_cell.length_c   1.000
_cell.angle_alpha   90.00
_cell.angle_beta   90.00
_cell.angle_gamma   90.00
#
_symmetry.space_group_name_H-M   'P 1'
#
loop_
_entity.id
_entity.type
_entity.pdbx_description
1 polymer ?
#
loop_
_entity_poly.entity_id
_entity_poly.type
_entity_poly.pdbx_seq_one_letter_code
_entity_poly.pdbx_strand_id
1 'polypeptide(L)'
;MKIGVFSVLFYDKNFEDMLDSVAESGLDMIEVGTGGNPGDKFCKLDELLENEDKRQAFMKSITDRGLQISGFSCHNNPISPDPIEAKEADETLRKTIRLANLLDVPVVNTFSGIAGSDDTAKKPNWPVTPWPTAYSEIYDYQWNEKLIPYWQDLAEFAKEQEVKIAIELHAGFLVHTPYTMLKLREATNEYIGANLDPSHLWWQGIDPIAAIRILGQANAIHHFHAKDTYINQENVNMYGLTDMQPYGNVATRAWTFRTVGYGHSPYVWADIISQLIINGYDYVLSIEHEDPIMSVEEGFQKACQTLKSVNIYDKPADMWWA
;
A
#
# COMPACT_ATOMS: atom_id res chain seq x y z
N MET A 1 -1.26 -14.18 11.42
CA MET A 1 -0.82 -12.79 11.06
C MET A 1 -1.41 -11.79 12.04
N LYS A 2 -0.79 -10.62 12.20
CA LYS A 2 -1.35 -9.48 12.95
C LYS A 2 -2.37 -8.74 12.10
N ILE A 3 -3.33 -8.07 12.74
CA ILE A 3 -4.28 -7.20 12.06
C ILE A 3 -3.96 -5.76 12.46
N GLY A 4 -3.88 -4.87 11.48
CA GLY A 4 -3.64 -3.45 11.67
C GLY A 4 -4.64 -2.59 10.92
N VAL A 5 -4.45 -1.28 11.00
CA VAL A 5 -5.26 -0.31 10.28
C VAL A 5 -4.44 0.90 9.87
N PHE A 6 -4.75 1.46 8.71
CA PHE A 6 -4.16 2.70 8.22
C PHE A 6 -4.79 3.91 8.92
N SER A 7 -3.95 4.74 9.52
CA SER A 7 -4.37 5.87 10.37
C SER A 7 -5.23 6.93 9.69
N VAL A 8 -5.23 6.98 8.35
CA VAL A 8 -6.04 7.94 7.57
C VAL A 8 -7.53 7.82 7.84
N LEU A 9 -8.00 6.63 8.27
CA LEU A 9 -9.40 6.40 8.63
C LEU A 9 -9.88 7.26 9.80
N PHE A 10 -8.97 7.77 10.60
CA PHE A 10 -9.26 8.49 11.85
C PHE A 10 -8.90 9.98 11.78
N TYR A 11 -8.89 10.57 10.61
CA TYR A 11 -8.50 11.98 10.46
C TYR A 11 -9.53 12.98 11.03
N ASP A 12 -10.66 12.52 11.52
CA ASP A 12 -11.60 13.28 12.37
C ASP A 12 -11.19 13.34 13.85
N LYS A 13 -10.31 12.44 14.33
CA LYS A 13 -9.86 12.30 15.73
C LYS A 13 -8.51 12.98 15.97
N ASN A 14 -8.16 13.19 17.24
CA ASN A 14 -6.79 13.46 17.64
C ASN A 14 -5.98 12.17 17.76
N PHE A 15 -4.67 12.27 18.01
CA PHE A 15 -3.77 11.12 18.02
C PHE A 15 -4.11 10.08 19.10
N GLU A 16 -4.37 10.54 20.33
CA GLU A 16 -4.68 9.66 21.46
C GLU A 16 -6.03 8.94 21.25
N ASP A 17 -7.08 9.66 20.86
CA ASP A 17 -8.41 9.08 20.59
C ASP A 17 -8.36 8.07 19.43
N MET A 18 -7.50 8.31 18.44
CA MET A 18 -7.28 7.38 17.35
C MET A 18 -6.64 6.08 17.85
N LEU A 19 -5.56 6.18 18.65
CA LEU A 19 -4.89 5.02 19.24
C LEU A 19 -5.83 4.22 20.16
N ASP A 20 -6.63 4.91 20.96
CA ASP A 20 -7.64 4.26 21.82
C ASP A 20 -8.66 3.48 20.97
N SER A 21 -9.16 4.08 19.90
CA SER A 21 -10.12 3.42 18.99
C SER A 21 -9.52 2.16 18.32
N VAL A 22 -8.23 2.20 17.95
CA VAL A 22 -7.52 1.05 17.36
C VAL A 22 -7.36 -0.06 18.42
N ALA A 23 -6.89 0.29 19.62
CA ALA A 23 -6.69 -0.66 20.70
C ALA A 23 -8.01 -1.30 21.19
N GLU A 24 -9.07 -0.50 21.38
CA GLU A 24 -10.41 -0.98 21.75
C GLU A 24 -11.00 -1.92 20.70
N SER A 25 -10.65 -1.73 19.43
CA SER A 25 -11.04 -2.64 18.35
C SER A 25 -10.26 -3.95 18.40
N GLY A 26 -9.32 -4.13 19.32
CA GLY A 26 -8.51 -5.34 19.50
C GLY A 26 -7.64 -5.62 18.29
N LEU A 27 -7.03 -4.60 17.71
CA LEU A 27 -6.02 -4.69 16.67
C LEU A 27 -4.62 -4.69 17.27
N ASP A 28 -3.65 -5.18 16.50
CA ASP A 28 -2.26 -5.33 16.94
C ASP A 28 -1.36 -4.18 16.48
N MET A 29 -1.69 -3.58 15.32
CA MET A 29 -0.78 -2.68 14.63
C MET A 29 -1.50 -1.46 14.05
N ILE A 30 -0.71 -0.42 13.83
CA ILE A 30 -1.15 0.79 13.13
C ILE A 30 -0.15 1.14 12.03
N GLU A 31 -0.65 1.51 10.87
CA GLU A 31 0.09 2.12 9.77
C GLU A 31 -0.10 3.63 9.83
N VAL A 32 1.00 4.39 9.84
CA VAL A 32 0.94 5.83 10.12
C VAL A 32 1.35 6.65 8.91
N GLY A 33 0.46 7.56 8.49
CA GLY A 33 0.74 8.54 7.44
C GLY A 33 1.80 9.57 7.89
N THR A 34 2.80 9.82 7.02
CA THR A 34 3.93 10.73 7.28
C THR A 34 4.05 11.86 6.27
N GLY A 35 3.15 11.92 5.30
CA GLY A 35 3.12 12.94 4.25
C GLY A 35 2.53 12.41 2.95
N GLY A 36 2.55 13.21 1.90
CA GLY A 36 1.94 12.87 0.62
C GLY A 36 0.42 12.77 0.68
N ASN A 37 -0.17 11.85 -0.11
CA ASN A 37 -1.62 11.64 -0.12
C ASN A 37 -2.18 11.29 1.26
N PRO A 38 -1.52 10.44 2.08
CA PRO A 38 -1.97 10.17 3.45
C PRO A 38 -1.94 11.39 4.37
N GLY A 39 -1.13 12.41 4.06
CA GLY A 39 -0.87 13.52 4.97
C GLY A 39 -0.05 13.11 6.21
N ASP A 40 0.22 14.09 7.09
CA ASP A 40 1.11 13.96 8.25
C ASP A 40 0.43 14.28 9.58
N LYS A 41 -0.89 14.14 9.65
CA LYS A 41 -1.67 14.60 10.80
C LYS A 41 -1.17 14.06 12.13
N PHE A 42 -0.81 12.78 12.17
CA PHE A 42 -0.40 12.07 13.38
C PHE A 42 1.11 11.92 13.53
N CYS A 43 1.90 12.20 12.48
CA CYS A 43 3.34 12.02 12.48
C CYS A 43 4.03 13.21 11.80
N LYS A 44 4.54 14.13 12.60
CA LYS A 44 5.27 15.32 12.13
C LYS A 44 6.73 14.99 11.94
N LEU A 45 7.13 14.67 10.68
CA LEU A 45 8.46 14.18 10.35
C LEU A 45 9.59 15.04 10.92
N ASP A 46 9.58 16.35 10.66
CA ASP A 46 10.68 17.23 11.07
C ASP A 46 10.82 17.29 12.59
N GLU A 47 9.70 17.37 13.31
CA GLU A 47 9.71 17.36 14.77
C GLU A 47 10.27 16.06 15.35
N LEU A 48 9.88 14.92 14.78
CA LEU A 48 10.32 13.62 15.26
C LEU A 48 11.77 13.31 14.84
N LEU A 49 12.23 13.80 13.70
CA LEU A 49 13.62 13.65 13.27
C LEU A 49 14.59 14.45 14.15
N GLU A 50 14.19 15.66 14.57
CA GLU A 50 15.06 16.57 15.30
C GLU A 50 15.03 16.36 16.83
N ASN A 51 13.97 15.75 17.38
CA ASN A 51 13.75 15.71 18.83
C ASN A 51 13.52 14.28 19.34
N GLU A 52 14.51 13.77 20.09
CA GLU A 52 14.45 12.42 20.68
C GLU A 52 13.35 12.27 21.73
N ASP A 53 13.12 13.27 22.58
CA ASP A 53 12.07 13.20 23.60
C ASP A 53 10.69 13.10 22.95
N LYS A 54 10.45 13.81 21.83
CA LYS A 54 9.22 13.70 21.06
C LYS A 54 9.07 12.32 20.42
N ARG A 55 10.16 11.75 19.89
CA ARG A 55 10.14 10.35 19.37
C ARG A 55 9.77 9.35 20.45
N GLN A 56 10.37 9.46 21.62
CA GLN A 56 10.08 8.59 22.75
C GLN A 56 8.63 8.73 23.23
N ALA A 57 8.12 9.98 23.33
CA ALA A 57 6.72 10.21 23.67
C ALA A 57 5.75 9.64 22.63
N PHE A 58 6.04 9.84 21.35
CA PHE A 58 5.26 9.28 20.24
C PHE A 58 5.18 7.75 20.30
N MET A 59 6.32 7.07 20.42
CA MET A 59 6.36 5.62 20.55
C MET A 59 5.70 5.13 21.84
N LYS A 60 5.89 5.86 22.95
CA LYS A 60 5.26 5.51 24.23
C LYS A 60 3.73 5.54 24.16
N SER A 61 3.14 6.56 23.53
CA SER A 61 1.69 6.62 23.35
C SER A 61 1.13 5.38 22.62
N ILE A 62 1.86 4.87 21.64
CA ILE A 62 1.49 3.68 20.87
C ILE A 62 1.67 2.39 21.69
N THR A 63 2.86 2.23 22.29
CA THR A 63 3.22 0.99 23.01
C THR A 63 2.51 0.83 24.35
N ASP A 64 2.16 1.91 25.04
CA ASP A 64 1.35 1.85 26.27
C ASP A 64 -0.03 1.21 26.04
N ARG A 65 -0.52 1.22 24.79
CA ARG A 65 -1.76 0.58 24.35
C ARG A 65 -1.59 -0.84 23.79
N GLY A 66 -0.37 -1.35 23.83
CA GLY A 66 -0.02 -2.67 23.27
C GLY A 66 0.04 -2.69 21.74
N LEU A 67 0.01 -1.51 21.08
CA LEU A 67 0.08 -1.39 19.64
C LEU A 67 1.53 -1.34 19.15
N GLN A 68 1.74 -1.69 17.88
CA GLN A 68 3.00 -1.58 17.16
C GLN A 68 2.77 -0.82 15.83
N ILE A 69 3.78 -0.13 15.34
CA ILE A 69 3.73 0.46 13.99
C ILE A 69 4.04 -0.64 12.97
N SER A 70 3.12 -0.86 12.00
CA SER A 70 3.34 -1.81 10.91
C SER A 70 4.16 -1.21 9.77
N GLY A 71 4.05 0.08 9.57
CA GLY A 71 4.76 0.83 8.54
C GLY A 71 4.44 2.29 8.60
N PHE A 72 5.32 3.09 8.04
CA PHE A 72 5.02 4.47 7.70
C PHE A 72 4.58 4.58 6.26
N SER A 73 3.70 5.54 5.95
CA SER A 73 3.11 5.68 4.63
C SER A 73 3.19 7.11 4.12
N CYS A 74 3.84 7.26 2.96
CA CYS A 74 3.96 8.53 2.25
C CYS A 74 3.78 8.32 0.74
N HIS A 75 2.55 7.98 0.34
CA HIS A 75 2.19 7.71 -1.05
C HIS A 75 2.31 8.99 -1.88
N ASN A 76 3.36 9.06 -2.69
CA ASN A 76 3.78 10.24 -3.45
C ASN A 76 4.22 9.87 -4.87
N ASN A 77 4.51 10.89 -5.70
CA ASN A 77 5.07 10.74 -7.03
C ASN A 77 6.48 11.32 -7.13
N PRO A 78 7.53 10.58 -6.75
CA PRO A 78 8.91 11.09 -6.72
C PRO A 78 9.54 11.28 -8.10
N ILE A 79 8.89 10.82 -9.16
CA ILE A 79 9.29 11.01 -10.57
C ILE A 79 8.27 11.84 -11.36
N SER A 80 7.49 12.66 -10.64
CA SER A 80 6.54 13.57 -11.28
C SER A 80 7.21 14.44 -12.35
N PRO A 81 6.52 14.73 -13.47
CA PRO A 81 6.98 15.72 -14.43
C PRO A 81 6.93 17.16 -13.89
N ASP A 82 6.27 17.39 -12.75
CA ASP A 82 6.40 18.62 -11.99
C ASP A 82 7.62 18.51 -11.05
N PRO A 83 8.69 19.27 -11.26
CA PRO A 83 9.92 19.15 -10.47
C PRO A 83 9.76 19.57 -9.01
N ILE A 84 8.75 20.38 -8.68
CA ILE A 84 8.46 20.77 -7.29
C ILE A 84 7.84 19.56 -6.57
N GLU A 85 6.81 18.97 -7.17
CA GLU A 85 6.17 17.76 -6.64
C GLU A 85 7.17 16.60 -6.49
N ALA A 86 7.99 16.35 -7.51
CA ALA A 86 9.00 15.29 -7.47
C ALA A 86 10.00 15.49 -6.32
N LYS A 87 10.49 16.72 -6.13
CA LYS A 87 11.42 17.06 -5.06
C LYS A 87 10.80 16.89 -3.66
N GLU A 88 9.60 17.42 -3.45
CA GLU A 88 8.88 17.30 -2.18
C GLU A 88 8.58 15.83 -1.85
N ALA A 89 8.22 15.04 -2.86
CA ALA A 89 7.97 13.62 -2.73
C ALA A 89 9.24 12.86 -2.31
N ASP A 90 10.39 13.10 -2.96
CA ASP A 90 11.66 12.48 -2.61
C ASP A 90 12.13 12.88 -1.20
N GLU A 91 12.07 14.16 -0.87
CA GLU A 91 12.44 14.66 0.47
C GLU A 91 11.59 14.01 1.57
N THR A 92 10.27 13.93 1.37
CA THR A 92 9.35 13.29 2.31
C THR A 92 9.66 11.80 2.46
N LEU A 93 9.88 11.09 1.36
CA LEU A 93 10.16 9.66 1.39
C LEU A 93 11.50 9.37 2.09
N ARG A 94 12.55 10.13 1.82
CA ARG A 94 13.85 9.96 2.52
C ARG A 94 13.77 10.32 4.00
N LYS A 95 13.03 11.34 4.38
CA LYS A 95 12.77 11.66 5.79
C LYS A 95 11.99 10.55 6.48
N THR A 96 10.98 9.99 5.82
CA THR A 96 10.20 8.86 6.34
C THR A 96 11.06 7.63 6.57
N ILE A 97 11.95 7.29 5.62
CA ILE A 97 12.89 6.17 5.75
C ILE A 97 13.84 6.39 6.95
N ARG A 98 14.39 7.60 7.13
CA ARG A 98 15.24 7.91 8.29
C ARG A 98 14.49 7.79 9.61
N LEU A 99 13.25 8.27 9.66
CA LEU A 99 12.43 8.14 10.86
C LEU A 99 12.08 6.67 11.15
N ALA A 100 11.81 5.88 10.11
CA ALA A 100 11.57 4.44 10.24
C ALA A 100 12.76 3.72 10.86
N ASN A 101 13.99 4.00 10.41
CA ASN A 101 15.22 3.49 11.01
C ASN A 101 15.35 3.90 12.49
N LEU A 102 15.14 5.18 12.82
CA LEU A 102 15.26 5.71 14.20
C LEU A 102 14.24 5.12 15.19
N LEU A 103 13.12 4.62 14.69
CA LEU A 103 12.01 4.07 15.48
C LEU A 103 11.85 2.55 15.32
N ASP A 104 12.80 1.86 14.70
CA ASP A 104 12.76 0.43 14.42
C ASP A 104 11.47 0.00 13.65
N VAL A 105 10.94 0.88 12.79
CA VAL A 105 9.80 0.57 11.92
C VAL A 105 10.33 -0.09 10.64
N PRO A 106 9.95 -1.34 10.33
CA PRO A 106 10.65 -2.13 9.32
C PRO A 106 10.29 -1.76 7.87
N VAL A 107 9.18 -1.02 7.65
CA VAL A 107 8.61 -0.82 6.32
C VAL A 107 8.14 0.61 6.12
N VAL A 108 8.38 1.13 4.90
CA VAL A 108 7.78 2.37 4.39
C VAL A 108 6.97 2.07 3.14
N ASN A 109 5.67 2.40 3.16
CA ASN A 109 4.74 2.24 2.05
C ASN A 109 4.72 3.50 1.18
N THR A 110 4.71 3.33 -0.14
CA THR A 110 4.66 4.44 -1.12
C THR A 110 4.19 3.96 -2.49
N PHE A 111 4.02 4.91 -3.44
CA PHE A 111 3.85 4.59 -4.85
C PHE A 111 5.19 4.59 -5.60
N SER A 112 5.24 3.88 -6.73
CA SER A 112 6.43 3.87 -7.59
C SER A 112 6.70 5.21 -8.27
N GLY A 113 5.66 6.00 -8.42
CA GLY A 113 5.65 7.19 -9.24
C GLY A 113 5.26 6.92 -10.70
N ILE A 114 4.97 8.02 -11.40
CA ILE A 114 4.60 8.08 -12.82
C ILE A 114 5.18 9.34 -13.43
N ALA A 115 5.94 9.20 -14.52
CA ALA A 115 6.56 10.31 -15.22
C ALA A 115 5.67 10.86 -16.36
N GLY A 116 6.11 11.91 -17.00
CA GLY A 116 5.50 12.43 -18.22
C GLY A 116 5.88 11.62 -19.45
N SER A 117 5.43 12.07 -20.63
CA SER A 117 5.76 11.46 -21.92
C SER A 117 7.22 11.70 -22.36
N ASP A 118 7.82 12.78 -21.87
CA ASP A 118 9.16 13.26 -22.19
C ASP A 118 9.61 14.32 -21.16
N ASP A 119 10.82 14.86 -21.31
CA ASP A 119 11.39 15.88 -20.40
C ASP A 119 10.66 17.24 -20.42
N THR A 120 9.81 17.49 -21.42
CA THR A 120 9.05 18.72 -21.52
C THR A 120 7.63 18.62 -20.98
N ALA A 121 7.18 17.41 -20.69
CA ALA A 121 5.86 17.14 -20.15
C ALA A 121 5.65 17.83 -18.80
N LYS A 122 4.42 18.30 -18.56
CA LYS A 122 4.00 18.97 -17.32
C LYS A 122 2.99 18.15 -16.51
N LYS A 123 2.56 17.04 -17.06
CA LYS A 123 1.60 16.13 -16.42
C LYS A 123 2.03 14.69 -16.63
N PRO A 124 1.70 13.79 -15.69
CA PRO A 124 1.98 12.38 -15.85
C PRO A 124 1.22 11.79 -17.05
N ASN A 125 1.79 10.74 -17.64
CA ASN A 125 1.18 9.98 -18.73
C ASN A 125 1.26 8.48 -18.36
N TRP A 126 0.12 7.80 -18.36
CA TRP A 126 0.06 6.37 -18.08
C TRP A 126 -0.38 5.59 -19.34
N PRO A 127 0.56 5.08 -20.15
CA PRO A 127 0.24 4.24 -21.28
C PRO A 127 -0.34 2.89 -20.81
N VAL A 128 -1.54 2.54 -21.32
CA VAL A 128 -2.23 1.29 -20.95
C VAL A 128 -2.17 0.23 -22.06
N THR A 129 -1.58 0.56 -23.21
CA THR A 129 -1.46 -0.32 -24.38
C THR A 129 -0.21 0.01 -25.17
N PRO A 130 0.46 -0.99 -25.81
CA PRO A 130 1.69 -0.76 -26.55
C PRO A 130 1.48 -0.11 -27.92
N TRP A 131 0.24 0.12 -28.33
CA TRP A 131 -0.06 0.74 -29.64
C TRP A 131 -0.98 1.95 -29.46
N PRO A 132 -0.74 3.04 -30.18
CA PRO A 132 0.34 3.35 -31.18
C PRO A 132 1.75 3.22 -30.62
N THR A 133 2.76 3.04 -31.49
CA THR A 133 4.18 2.84 -31.12
C THR A 133 4.71 3.91 -30.16
N ALA A 134 4.22 5.16 -30.27
CA ALA A 134 4.55 6.23 -29.34
C ALA A 134 4.26 5.88 -27.85
N TYR A 135 3.28 5.01 -27.57
CA TYR A 135 3.01 4.61 -26.19
C TYR A 135 4.08 3.64 -25.63
N SER A 136 4.63 2.76 -26.48
CA SER A 136 5.79 1.93 -26.11
C SER A 136 7.02 2.80 -25.89
N GLU A 137 7.27 3.80 -26.75
CA GLU A 137 8.38 4.74 -26.60
C GLU A 137 8.28 5.55 -25.30
N ILE A 138 7.07 6.02 -24.95
CA ILE A 138 6.81 6.71 -23.68
C ILE A 138 7.08 5.75 -22.49
N TYR A 139 6.58 4.52 -22.55
CA TYR A 139 6.81 3.51 -21.50
C TYR A 139 8.29 3.22 -21.30
N ASP A 140 9.04 3.03 -22.39
CA ASP A 140 10.48 2.76 -22.34
C ASP A 140 11.26 3.96 -21.75
N TYR A 141 10.91 5.20 -22.15
CA TYR A 141 11.47 6.41 -21.57
C TYR A 141 11.20 6.49 -20.06
N GLN A 142 9.95 6.29 -19.65
CA GLN A 142 9.56 6.36 -18.24
C GLN A 142 10.31 5.34 -17.38
N TRP A 143 10.47 4.12 -17.88
CA TRP A 143 11.17 3.06 -17.16
C TRP A 143 12.67 3.27 -17.11
N ASN A 144 13.29 3.53 -18.25
CA ASN A 144 14.75 3.51 -18.38
C ASN A 144 15.40 4.85 -17.99
N GLU A 145 14.72 5.97 -18.23
CA GLU A 145 15.28 7.30 -18.01
C GLU A 145 14.82 7.93 -16.68
N LYS A 146 13.69 7.47 -16.13
CA LYS A 146 13.12 8.06 -14.91
C LYS A 146 13.03 7.08 -13.74
N LEU A 147 12.29 5.99 -13.91
CA LEU A 147 11.95 5.09 -12.82
C LEU A 147 13.18 4.35 -12.28
N ILE A 148 13.86 3.58 -13.13
CA ILE A 148 14.98 2.74 -12.72
C ILE A 148 16.10 3.58 -12.10
N PRO A 149 16.58 4.67 -12.71
CA PRO A 149 17.65 5.48 -12.11
C PRO A 149 17.28 6.04 -10.73
N TYR A 150 16.06 6.53 -10.56
CA TYR A 150 15.58 7.03 -9.28
C TYR A 150 15.55 5.92 -8.21
N TRP A 151 14.96 4.78 -8.55
CA TRP A 151 14.80 3.68 -7.59
C TRP A 151 16.09 2.94 -7.28
N GLN A 152 17.07 2.95 -8.15
CA GLN A 152 18.41 2.42 -7.84
C GLN A 152 19.07 3.22 -6.71
N ASP A 153 19.04 4.55 -6.79
CA ASP A 153 19.59 5.41 -5.75
C ASP A 153 18.80 5.27 -4.42
N LEU A 154 17.48 5.30 -4.49
CA LEU A 154 16.65 5.19 -3.28
C LEU A 154 16.72 3.80 -2.63
N ALA A 155 16.87 2.73 -3.41
CA ALA A 155 16.99 1.38 -2.89
C ALA A 155 18.31 1.16 -2.11
N GLU A 156 19.40 1.73 -2.57
CA GLU A 156 20.67 1.72 -1.82
C GLU A 156 20.54 2.54 -0.52
N PHE A 157 19.92 3.71 -0.59
CA PHE A 157 19.64 4.49 0.61
C PHE A 157 18.76 3.74 1.62
N ALA A 158 17.69 3.08 1.16
CA ALA A 158 16.81 2.27 2.02
C ALA A 158 17.57 1.10 2.67
N LYS A 159 18.46 0.46 1.92
CA LYS A 159 19.33 -0.62 2.40
C LYS A 159 20.32 -0.12 3.46
N GLU A 160 20.94 1.04 3.26
CA GLU A 160 21.82 1.67 4.27
C GLU A 160 21.07 2.00 5.56
N GLN A 161 19.77 2.30 5.47
CA GLN A 161 18.90 2.57 6.62
C GLN A 161 18.26 1.29 7.19
N GLU A 162 18.49 0.12 6.60
CA GLU A 162 17.89 -1.17 6.98
C GLU A 162 16.34 -1.15 6.98
N VAL A 163 15.71 -0.31 6.12
CA VAL A 163 14.27 -0.14 6.00
C VAL A 163 13.79 -0.64 4.65
N LYS A 164 12.81 -1.56 4.65
CA LYS A 164 12.18 -2.04 3.42
C LYS A 164 11.22 -1.02 2.86
N ILE A 165 11.17 -0.91 1.54
CA ILE A 165 10.17 -0.11 0.83
C ILE A 165 9.13 -1.05 0.25
N ALA A 166 7.88 -0.79 0.59
CA ALA A 166 6.73 -1.51 0.05
C ALA A 166 5.98 -0.62 -0.93
N ILE A 167 6.18 -0.89 -2.23
CA ILE A 167 5.50 -0.16 -3.31
C ILE A 167 4.11 -0.74 -3.50
N GLU A 168 3.09 0.10 -3.37
CA GLU A 168 1.72 -0.31 -3.64
C GLU A 168 1.51 -0.53 -5.14
N LEU A 169 0.94 -1.71 -5.49
CA LEU A 169 0.66 -2.10 -6.86
C LEU A 169 -0.60 -1.38 -7.37
N HIS A 170 -0.49 -0.07 -7.57
CA HIS A 170 -1.61 0.80 -7.91
C HIS A 170 -1.59 1.18 -9.40
N ALA A 171 -2.67 0.86 -10.13
CA ALA A 171 -2.82 1.30 -11.52
C ALA A 171 -2.86 2.83 -11.60
N GLY A 172 -2.29 3.38 -12.67
CA GLY A 172 -2.00 4.81 -12.77
C GLY A 172 -0.56 5.16 -12.42
N PHE A 173 0.19 4.19 -11.83
CA PHE A 173 1.63 4.27 -11.58
C PHE A 173 2.38 3.22 -12.41
N LEU A 174 3.71 3.33 -12.52
CA LEU A 174 4.51 2.44 -13.36
C LEU A 174 4.63 1.01 -12.80
N VAL A 175 4.63 0.87 -11.48
CA VAL A 175 4.61 -0.43 -10.81
C VAL A 175 3.20 -0.71 -10.31
N HIS A 176 2.45 -1.52 -11.05
CA HIS A 176 1.04 -1.80 -10.77
C HIS A 176 0.64 -3.28 -10.92
N THR A 177 1.60 -4.14 -11.29
CA THR A 177 1.38 -5.58 -11.47
C THR A 177 2.50 -6.38 -10.81
N PRO A 178 2.31 -7.68 -10.53
CA PRO A 178 3.42 -8.53 -10.06
C PRO A 178 4.64 -8.50 -10.99
N TYR A 179 4.42 -8.47 -12.31
CA TYR A 179 5.51 -8.38 -13.29
C TYR A 179 6.30 -7.09 -13.16
N THR A 180 5.61 -5.93 -13.11
CA THR A 180 6.29 -4.63 -13.00
C THR A 180 7.01 -4.47 -11.66
N MET A 181 6.50 -5.08 -10.58
CA MET A 181 7.18 -5.12 -9.28
C MET A 181 8.48 -5.93 -9.37
N LEU A 182 8.44 -7.12 -9.93
CA LEU A 182 9.64 -7.94 -10.06
C LEU A 182 10.67 -7.33 -11.01
N LYS A 183 10.22 -6.69 -12.10
CA LYS A 183 11.08 -5.93 -13.02
C LYS A 183 11.84 -4.80 -12.30
N LEU A 184 11.17 -4.04 -11.43
CA LEU A 184 11.83 -2.98 -10.66
C LEU A 184 12.78 -3.56 -9.60
N ARG A 185 12.35 -4.61 -8.88
CA ARG A 185 13.16 -5.29 -7.87
C ARG A 185 14.44 -5.88 -8.46
N GLU A 186 14.38 -6.47 -9.65
CA GLU A 186 15.55 -6.99 -10.38
C GLU A 186 16.52 -5.88 -10.77
N ALA A 187 16.00 -4.70 -11.13
CA ALA A 187 16.80 -3.53 -11.49
C ALA A 187 17.39 -2.80 -10.27
N THR A 188 16.97 -3.12 -9.06
CA THR A 188 17.35 -2.48 -7.81
C THR A 188 17.93 -3.49 -6.81
N ASN A 189 17.26 -3.75 -5.69
CA ASN A 189 17.68 -4.74 -4.68
C ASN A 189 16.49 -5.30 -3.88
N GLU A 190 16.77 -6.19 -2.93
CA GLU A 190 15.79 -6.89 -2.11
C GLU A 190 15.05 -6.01 -1.09
N TYR A 191 15.46 -4.78 -0.85
CA TYR A 191 14.75 -3.83 0.01
C TYR A 191 13.51 -3.25 -0.68
N ILE A 192 13.41 -3.36 -2.01
CA ILE A 192 12.22 -3.00 -2.78
C ILE A 192 11.27 -4.19 -2.90
N GLY A 193 10.02 -4.02 -2.51
CA GLY A 193 8.97 -5.04 -2.60
C GLY A 193 7.59 -4.41 -2.65
N ALA A 194 6.57 -5.25 -2.60
CA ALA A 194 5.18 -4.83 -2.72
C ALA A 194 4.54 -4.50 -1.37
N ASN A 195 3.79 -3.41 -1.30
CA ASN A 195 2.57 -3.33 -0.53
C ASN A 195 1.48 -3.94 -1.42
N LEU A 196 1.05 -5.15 -1.11
CA LEU A 196 0.07 -5.84 -1.94
C LEU A 196 -1.33 -5.45 -1.50
N ASP A 197 -2.03 -4.72 -2.36
CA ASP A 197 -3.44 -4.40 -2.20
C ASP A 197 -4.28 -5.16 -3.22
N PRO A 198 -5.08 -6.15 -2.79
CA PRO A 198 -5.94 -6.91 -3.68
C PRO A 198 -6.96 -6.05 -4.42
N SER A 199 -7.40 -4.95 -3.82
CA SER A 199 -8.42 -4.09 -4.39
C SER A 199 -8.03 -3.52 -5.75
N HIS A 200 -6.76 -3.18 -5.90
CA HIS A 200 -6.20 -2.68 -7.16
C HIS A 200 -5.94 -3.78 -8.19
N LEU A 201 -5.76 -5.03 -7.75
CA LEU A 201 -5.52 -6.16 -8.64
C LEU A 201 -6.82 -6.63 -9.31
N TRP A 202 -7.90 -6.77 -8.55
CA TRP A 202 -9.17 -7.28 -9.07
C TRP A 202 -9.70 -6.47 -10.26
N TRP A 203 -9.73 -5.15 -10.16
CA TRP A 203 -10.23 -4.35 -11.27
C TRP A 203 -9.24 -4.22 -12.44
N GLN A 204 -8.00 -4.63 -12.27
CA GLN A 204 -7.05 -4.83 -13.37
C GLN A 204 -7.20 -6.21 -14.02
N GLY A 205 -8.09 -7.08 -13.51
CA GLY A 205 -8.25 -8.44 -14.00
C GLY A 205 -7.17 -9.41 -13.51
N ILE A 206 -6.47 -9.07 -12.43
CA ILE A 206 -5.42 -9.89 -11.83
C ILE A 206 -6.00 -10.62 -10.60
N ASP A 207 -5.81 -11.95 -10.55
CA ASP A 207 -6.13 -12.75 -9.38
C ASP A 207 -5.11 -12.48 -8.24
N PRO A 208 -5.54 -11.94 -7.08
CA PRO A 208 -4.64 -11.69 -5.95
C PRO A 208 -3.92 -12.95 -5.45
N ILE A 209 -4.53 -14.11 -5.53
CA ILE A 209 -3.90 -15.39 -5.13
C ILE A 209 -2.72 -15.70 -6.04
N ALA A 210 -2.88 -15.51 -7.35
CA ALA A 210 -1.78 -15.66 -8.29
C ALA A 210 -0.66 -14.63 -8.04
N ALA A 211 -1.03 -13.39 -7.75
CA ALA A 211 -0.07 -12.33 -7.40
C ALA A 211 0.71 -12.66 -6.13
N ILE A 212 0.05 -13.15 -5.07
CA ILE A 212 0.68 -13.59 -3.81
C ILE A 212 1.69 -14.70 -4.07
N ARG A 213 1.34 -15.71 -4.89
CA ARG A 213 2.28 -16.79 -5.24
C ARG A 213 3.51 -16.29 -5.97
N ILE A 214 3.32 -15.44 -6.98
CA ILE A 214 4.42 -14.88 -7.79
C ILE A 214 5.36 -14.05 -6.91
N LEU A 215 4.82 -13.12 -6.13
CA LEU A 215 5.61 -12.20 -5.31
C LEU A 215 6.18 -12.89 -4.05
N GLY A 216 5.45 -13.81 -3.45
CA GLY A 216 5.89 -14.56 -2.27
C GLY A 216 7.08 -15.47 -2.60
N GLN A 217 7.07 -16.16 -3.75
CA GLN A 217 8.22 -16.97 -4.21
C GLN A 217 9.51 -16.13 -4.38
N ALA A 218 9.36 -14.84 -4.64
CA ALA A 218 10.48 -13.89 -4.74
C ALA A 218 10.79 -13.18 -3.41
N ASN A 219 10.11 -13.52 -2.30
CA ASN A 219 10.14 -12.77 -1.02
C ASN A 219 9.91 -11.27 -1.21
N ALA A 220 9.00 -10.90 -2.12
CA ALA A 220 8.76 -9.53 -2.55
C ALA A 220 7.48 -8.91 -1.96
N ILE A 221 6.81 -9.52 -0.99
CA ILE A 221 5.69 -8.92 -0.27
C ILE A 221 6.24 -8.37 1.05
N HIS A 222 6.27 -7.05 1.19
CA HIS A 222 6.79 -6.38 2.38
C HIS A 222 5.68 -5.85 3.29
N HIS A 223 4.52 -5.53 2.72
CA HIS A 223 3.32 -5.08 3.43
C HIS A 223 2.06 -5.55 2.69
N PHE A 224 0.91 -5.45 3.34
CA PHE A 224 -0.36 -5.88 2.75
C PHE A 224 -1.49 -4.95 3.20
N HIS A 225 -2.19 -4.34 2.23
CA HIS A 225 -3.43 -3.62 2.47
C HIS A 225 -4.64 -4.53 2.35
N ALA A 226 -5.46 -4.55 3.39
CA ALA A 226 -6.74 -5.26 3.39
C ALA A 226 -7.85 -4.29 2.95
N LYS A 227 -8.04 -4.21 1.64
CA LYS A 227 -9.10 -3.43 0.96
C LYS A 227 -9.75 -4.30 -0.12
N ASP A 228 -11.05 -4.19 -0.26
CA ASP A 228 -11.83 -5.01 -1.18
C ASP A 228 -12.32 -4.19 -2.39
N THR A 229 -12.79 -4.86 -3.42
CA THR A 229 -13.37 -4.25 -4.62
C THR A 229 -14.56 -5.07 -5.12
N TYR A 230 -15.63 -4.39 -5.45
CA TYR A 230 -16.75 -4.96 -6.16
C TYR A 230 -16.65 -4.64 -7.65
N ILE A 231 -16.80 -5.66 -8.50
CA ILE A 231 -16.85 -5.53 -9.97
C ILE A 231 -18.31 -5.62 -10.41
N ASN A 232 -18.81 -4.54 -11.01
CA ASN A 232 -20.15 -4.52 -11.61
C ASN A 232 -20.06 -4.96 -13.06
N GLN A 233 -20.35 -6.24 -13.34
CA GLN A 233 -20.19 -6.81 -14.67
C GLN A 233 -21.06 -6.14 -15.75
N GLU A 234 -22.23 -5.63 -15.41
CA GLU A 234 -23.08 -4.91 -16.38
C GLU A 234 -22.42 -3.60 -16.81
N ASN A 235 -21.87 -2.86 -15.85
CA ASN A 235 -21.17 -1.62 -16.14
C ASN A 235 -19.79 -1.88 -16.81
N VAL A 236 -19.11 -2.98 -16.47
CA VAL A 236 -17.89 -3.41 -17.21
C VAL A 236 -18.20 -3.65 -18.69
N ASN A 237 -19.34 -4.27 -19.02
CA ASN A 237 -19.73 -4.50 -20.41
C ASN A 237 -19.99 -3.20 -21.19
N MET A 238 -20.28 -2.11 -20.49
CA MET A 238 -20.49 -0.79 -21.10
C MET A 238 -19.21 0.04 -21.16
N TYR A 239 -18.42 0.06 -20.09
CA TYR A 239 -17.32 1.04 -19.91
C TYR A 239 -15.93 0.41 -19.87
N GLY A 240 -15.83 -0.91 -19.74
CA GLY A 240 -14.55 -1.60 -19.47
C GLY A 240 -14.06 -1.38 -18.04
N LEU A 241 -12.94 -2.03 -17.68
CA LEU A 241 -12.34 -1.92 -16.35
C LEU A 241 -11.51 -0.63 -16.16
N THR A 242 -11.03 -0.01 -17.24
CA THR A 242 -10.34 1.29 -17.22
C THR A 242 -11.32 2.47 -17.21
N ASP A 243 -12.41 2.34 -16.45
CA ASP A 243 -13.50 3.31 -16.34
C ASP A 243 -13.01 4.61 -15.69
N MET A 244 -13.20 5.73 -16.39
CA MET A 244 -12.82 7.08 -15.97
C MET A 244 -13.93 7.87 -15.28
N GLN A 245 -15.07 7.24 -14.96
CA GLN A 245 -16.13 7.93 -14.24
C GLN A 245 -15.69 8.34 -12.83
N PRO A 246 -16.19 9.49 -12.32
CA PRO A 246 -15.90 9.92 -10.93
C PRO A 246 -16.29 8.85 -9.90
N TYR A 247 -15.49 8.70 -8.84
CA TYR A 247 -15.74 7.71 -7.78
C TYR A 247 -17.13 7.85 -7.12
N GLY A 248 -17.72 9.05 -7.09
CA GLY A 248 -19.07 9.29 -6.57
C GLY A 248 -20.21 8.69 -7.40
N ASN A 249 -19.96 8.25 -8.65
CA ASN A 249 -20.99 7.66 -9.54
C ASN A 249 -21.17 6.16 -9.27
N VAL A 250 -21.31 5.76 -8.02
CA VAL A 250 -21.29 4.36 -7.57
C VAL A 250 -22.20 3.43 -8.40
N ALA A 251 -23.39 3.89 -8.76
CA ALA A 251 -24.39 3.08 -9.50
C ALA A 251 -23.95 2.75 -10.94
N THR A 252 -23.11 3.58 -11.56
CA THR A 252 -22.73 3.45 -12.98
C THR A 252 -21.27 3.06 -13.19
N ARG A 253 -20.45 3.08 -12.14
CA ARG A 253 -19.05 2.65 -12.26
C ARG A 253 -18.89 1.16 -12.53
N ALA A 254 -17.87 0.82 -13.31
CA ALA A 254 -17.50 -0.57 -13.60
C ALA A 254 -17.01 -1.32 -12.35
N TRP A 255 -16.44 -0.61 -11.39
CA TRP A 255 -15.98 -1.16 -10.13
C TRP A 255 -15.96 -0.08 -9.03
N THR A 256 -16.03 -0.52 -7.79
CA THR A 256 -15.96 0.35 -6.61
C THR A 256 -15.16 -0.33 -5.51
N PHE A 257 -14.37 0.44 -4.76
CA PHE A 257 -13.76 -0.09 -3.54
C PHE A 257 -14.84 -0.43 -2.52
N ARG A 258 -14.58 -1.45 -1.73
CA ARG A 258 -15.51 -1.93 -0.71
C ARG A 258 -14.76 -2.31 0.56
N THR A 259 -15.49 -2.25 1.64
CA THR A 259 -15.08 -2.85 2.91
C THR A 259 -14.75 -4.33 2.74
N VAL A 260 -13.70 -4.80 3.42
CA VAL A 260 -13.27 -6.22 3.42
C VAL A 260 -14.45 -7.17 3.67
N GLY A 261 -14.68 -8.09 2.75
CA GLY A 261 -15.78 -9.05 2.79
C GLY A 261 -17.08 -8.57 2.13
N TYR A 262 -17.10 -7.35 1.57
CA TYR A 262 -18.27 -6.77 0.90
C TYR A 262 -18.13 -6.59 -0.60
N GLY A 263 -16.94 -6.74 -1.14
CA GLY A 263 -16.68 -6.94 -2.58
C GLY A 263 -16.59 -8.41 -2.91
N HIS A 264 -15.81 -9.13 -2.13
CA HIS A 264 -15.63 -10.58 -2.20
C HIS A 264 -16.02 -11.22 -0.86
N SER A 265 -16.45 -12.49 -0.90
CA SER A 265 -16.90 -13.19 0.31
C SER A 265 -15.75 -13.42 1.31
N PRO A 266 -16.05 -13.62 2.61
CA PRO A 266 -15.04 -13.99 3.59
C PRO A 266 -14.24 -15.26 3.24
N TYR A 267 -14.78 -16.18 2.44
CA TYR A 267 -14.03 -17.35 1.95
C TYR A 267 -12.89 -16.97 1.01
N VAL A 268 -13.07 -15.99 0.15
CA VAL A 268 -11.98 -15.46 -0.70
C VAL A 268 -10.88 -14.85 0.15
N TRP A 269 -11.25 -14.15 1.20
CA TRP A 269 -10.28 -13.58 2.15
C TRP A 269 -9.54 -14.67 2.96
N ALA A 270 -10.22 -15.76 3.34
CA ALA A 270 -9.58 -16.91 3.96
C ALA A 270 -8.55 -17.57 3.02
N ASP A 271 -8.85 -17.66 1.73
CA ASP A 271 -7.91 -18.17 0.73
C ASP A 271 -6.72 -17.23 0.55
N ILE A 272 -6.92 -15.91 0.48
CA ILE A 272 -5.86 -14.90 0.42
C ILE A 272 -4.93 -15.06 1.62
N ILE A 273 -5.46 -15.12 2.85
CA ILE A 273 -4.72 -15.29 4.09
C ILE A 273 -3.90 -16.58 4.08
N SER A 274 -4.51 -17.68 3.66
CA SER A 274 -3.85 -18.98 3.54
C SER A 274 -2.69 -18.92 2.53
N GLN A 275 -2.88 -18.26 1.39
CA GLN A 275 -1.83 -18.12 0.37
C GLN A 275 -0.70 -17.18 0.82
N LEU A 276 -0.99 -16.13 1.56
CA LEU A 276 0.04 -15.27 2.17
C LEU A 276 0.97 -16.11 3.08
N ILE A 277 0.40 -16.89 3.99
CA ILE A 277 1.17 -17.76 4.91
C ILE A 277 1.96 -18.81 4.15
N ILE A 278 1.34 -19.53 3.21
CA ILE A 278 1.98 -20.58 2.39
C ILE A 278 3.19 -20.02 1.61
N ASN A 279 3.09 -18.78 1.16
CA ASN A 279 4.14 -18.13 0.39
C ASN A 279 5.07 -17.22 1.22
N GLY A 280 5.09 -17.41 2.54
CA GLY A 280 6.11 -16.84 3.42
C GLY A 280 5.83 -15.44 3.98
N TYR A 281 4.63 -14.90 3.77
CA TYR A 281 4.23 -13.64 4.38
C TYR A 281 3.44 -13.91 5.67
N ASP A 282 3.98 -13.47 6.80
CA ASP A 282 3.34 -13.59 8.12
C ASP A 282 3.59 -12.29 8.91
N TYR A 283 3.06 -11.17 8.39
CA TYR A 283 3.26 -9.86 9.02
C TYR A 283 1.93 -9.21 9.38
N VAL A 284 1.45 -8.25 8.63
CA VAL A 284 0.25 -7.47 8.93
C VAL A 284 -0.78 -7.54 7.80
N LEU A 285 -2.06 -7.56 8.18
CA LEU A 285 -3.20 -7.24 7.33
C LEU A 285 -3.66 -5.84 7.74
N SER A 286 -3.21 -4.79 7.04
CA SER A 286 -3.51 -3.39 7.34
C SER A 286 -4.82 -2.99 6.67
N ILE A 287 -5.85 -2.74 7.46
CA ILE A 287 -7.17 -2.31 6.96
C ILE A 287 -7.04 -0.93 6.32
N GLU A 288 -7.46 -0.82 5.07
CA GLU A 288 -7.69 0.43 4.37
C GLU A 288 -9.17 0.51 3.94
N HIS A 289 -9.78 1.70 4.03
CA HIS A 289 -11.19 1.89 3.75
C HIS A 289 -11.44 3.07 2.82
N GLU A 290 -12.01 2.76 1.67
CA GLU A 290 -12.46 3.73 0.65
C GLU A 290 -13.85 3.33 0.10
N ASP A 291 -14.69 2.72 0.94
CA ASP A 291 -16.02 2.26 0.54
C ASP A 291 -17.00 3.44 0.42
N PRO A 292 -17.53 3.74 -0.77
CA PRO A 292 -18.45 4.87 -0.94
C PRO A 292 -19.88 4.58 -0.45
N ILE A 293 -20.16 3.37 0.04
CA ILE A 293 -21.49 2.93 0.47
C ILE A 293 -21.59 2.88 2.01
N MET A 294 -20.47 2.61 2.69
CA MET A 294 -20.41 2.55 4.15
C MET A 294 -19.71 3.77 4.74
N SER A 295 -20.13 4.19 5.92
CA SER A 295 -19.34 5.13 6.71
C SER A 295 -18.00 4.52 7.11
N VAL A 296 -17.01 5.36 7.37
CA VAL A 296 -15.67 4.91 7.79
C VAL A 296 -15.77 4.05 9.06
N GLU A 297 -16.55 4.50 10.06
CA GLU A 297 -16.73 3.76 11.31
C GLU A 297 -17.35 2.38 11.08
N GLU A 298 -18.47 2.30 10.35
CA GLU A 298 -19.13 1.02 10.07
C GLU A 298 -18.24 0.10 9.24
N GLY A 299 -17.59 0.63 8.21
CA GLY A 299 -16.69 -0.13 7.35
C GLY A 299 -15.48 -0.66 8.10
N PHE A 300 -14.87 0.16 8.96
CA PHE A 300 -13.76 -0.26 9.81
C PHE A 300 -14.16 -1.41 10.74
N GLN A 301 -15.28 -1.28 11.47
CA GLN A 301 -15.75 -2.34 12.37
C GLN A 301 -16.05 -3.65 11.63
N LYS A 302 -16.68 -3.57 10.45
CA LYS A 302 -16.99 -4.73 9.62
C LYS A 302 -15.73 -5.38 9.04
N ALA A 303 -14.74 -4.60 8.61
CA ALA A 303 -13.45 -5.10 8.17
C ALA A 303 -12.73 -5.86 9.30
N CYS A 304 -12.70 -5.28 10.51
CA CYS A 304 -12.16 -5.95 11.70
C CYS A 304 -12.85 -7.30 11.96
N GLN A 305 -14.18 -7.32 11.94
CA GLN A 305 -14.95 -8.55 12.17
C GLN A 305 -14.64 -9.61 11.11
N THR A 306 -14.63 -9.22 9.83
CA THR A 306 -14.33 -10.13 8.73
C THR A 306 -12.93 -10.72 8.86
N LEU A 307 -11.90 -9.86 8.99
CA LEU A 307 -10.53 -10.33 9.10
C LEU A 307 -10.31 -11.22 10.32
N LYS A 308 -10.85 -10.85 11.49
CA LYS A 308 -10.76 -11.69 12.69
C LYS A 308 -11.41 -13.06 12.52
N SER A 309 -12.49 -13.15 11.75
CA SER A 309 -13.20 -14.41 11.51
C SER A 309 -12.46 -15.39 10.59
N VAL A 310 -11.57 -14.88 9.73
CA VAL A 310 -10.85 -15.67 8.73
C VAL A 310 -9.33 -15.74 8.96
N ASN A 311 -8.79 -14.94 9.89
CA ASN A 311 -7.36 -14.93 10.18
C ASN A 311 -6.88 -16.20 10.86
N ILE A 312 -5.65 -16.58 10.58
CA ILE A 312 -4.96 -17.73 11.20
C ILE A 312 -3.96 -17.18 12.22
N TYR A 313 -4.19 -17.48 13.51
CA TYR A 313 -3.39 -16.96 14.61
C TYR A 313 -2.31 -17.94 15.07
N ASP A 314 -2.63 -19.23 15.09
CA ASP A 314 -1.75 -20.26 15.61
C ASP A 314 -0.99 -20.96 14.49
N LYS A 315 0.28 -21.28 14.75
CA LYS A 315 1.04 -22.15 13.86
C LYS A 315 0.45 -23.56 13.91
N PRO A 316 0.41 -24.28 12.77
CA PRO A 316 -0.07 -25.65 12.76
C PRO A 316 0.81 -26.52 13.68
N ALA A 317 0.19 -27.46 14.39
CA ALA A 317 0.90 -28.50 15.09
C ALA A 317 1.56 -29.48 14.11
N ASP A 318 2.47 -30.31 14.60
CA ASP A 318 3.07 -31.38 13.80
C ASP A 318 1.97 -32.24 13.16
N MET A 319 2.14 -32.55 11.89
CA MET A 319 1.19 -33.37 11.12
C MET A 319 1.38 -34.84 11.51
N TRP A 320 0.80 -35.25 12.64
CA TRP A 320 0.90 -36.64 13.19
C TRP A 320 0.28 -37.72 12.26
N TRP A 321 -0.45 -37.29 11.22
CA TRP A 321 -1.09 -38.16 10.21
C TRP A 321 -0.29 -38.27 8.89
N ALA A 322 0.82 -37.54 8.70
CA ALA A 322 1.63 -37.52 7.48
C ALA A 322 2.98 -38.21 7.62
#